data_dc0624954620d66319e0bf72a204960e
#
_entry.id   dc0624954620d66319e0bf72a204960e
#
_cell.length_a   1.000
_cell.length_b   1.000
_cell.length_c   1.000
_cell.angle_alpha   90.00
_cell.angle_beta   90.00
_cell.angle_gamma   90.00
#
_symmetry.space_group_name_H-M   'P 1'
#
loop_
_entity.id
_entity.type
_entity.pdbx_description
1 polymer ?
#
loop_
_entity_poly.entity_id
_entity_poly.type
_entity_poly.pdbx_seq_one_letter_code
_entity_poly.pdbx_strand_id
1 'polypeptide(L)'
;SARIMVDRWKPTGVPAGMSAVQYLGALLQAEPDAVLAKLAAGEYPSREVVPDPDRRPITPREWVQLHLDSPGPLRSASEPPGPAGHGYTDDHLERPALFYELEIARGVVGLSLDTGGYSSGSLGEDQVAWLEERLAAHSSRHYDAAGNEVRTGHDDRLVVVFSHFNWRSMTSAIADPERPDERRVFGAEVVALLHRFPNVVAWVNGHHHVNRVEPLPDPAGRTGGFWDVNTASHVDYPQHARIVELADNGDGTLSIFCTTIEHAAPARVGYDATSPDGLASISRELSANDPQSDREGRRGRPEDLNVELLLPAPFDLRAAGLA
;
A
#
# COMPACT_ATOMS: atom_id res chain seq x y z
N SER A 1 -14.45 19.22 -9.64
CA SER A 1 -15.55 18.23 -9.80
C SER A 1 -15.63 17.25 -8.64
N ALA A 2 -14.51 16.64 -8.21
CA ALA A 2 -14.52 15.76 -7.04
C ALA A 2 -15.03 16.43 -5.77
N ARG A 3 -14.69 17.70 -5.54
CA ARG A 3 -15.18 18.48 -4.40
C ARG A 3 -16.69 18.59 -4.36
N ILE A 4 -17.34 18.82 -5.50
CA ILE A 4 -18.82 18.92 -5.57
C ILE A 4 -19.47 17.61 -5.17
N MET A 5 -18.90 16.48 -5.62
CA MET A 5 -19.41 15.15 -5.27
C MET A 5 -19.31 14.89 -3.76
N VAL A 6 -18.22 15.30 -3.12
CA VAL A 6 -18.02 15.08 -1.69
C VAL A 6 -18.86 16.03 -0.85
N ASP A 7 -18.97 17.30 -1.23
CA ASP A 7 -19.66 18.32 -0.42
C ASP A 7 -21.21 18.16 -0.42
N ARG A 8 -21.79 17.81 -1.55
CA ARG A 8 -23.25 17.80 -1.73
C ARG A 8 -23.81 16.48 -2.24
N TRP A 9 -23.05 15.74 -3.02
CA TRP A 9 -23.49 14.53 -3.68
C TRP A 9 -22.67 13.31 -3.25
N LYS A 10 -23.33 12.24 -2.87
CA LYS A 10 -22.70 10.96 -2.60
C LYS A 10 -22.97 10.01 -3.75
N PRO A 11 -21.93 9.48 -4.43
CA PRO A 11 -22.10 8.43 -5.42
C PRO A 11 -22.77 7.19 -4.82
N THR A 12 -23.71 6.62 -5.56
CA THR A 12 -24.43 5.40 -5.17
C THR A 12 -24.14 4.22 -6.10
N GLY A 13 -23.34 4.46 -7.13
CA GLY A 13 -22.95 3.44 -8.10
C GLY A 13 -22.11 4.02 -9.24
N VAL A 14 -21.76 3.16 -10.17
CA VAL A 14 -21.08 3.53 -11.41
C VAL A 14 -22.14 3.69 -12.52
N PRO A 15 -22.03 4.70 -13.40
CA PRO A 15 -22.95 4.85 -14.53
C PRO A 15 -22.99 3.61 -15.41
N ALA A 16 -24.16 3.33 -15.97
CA ALA A 16 -24.32 2.19 -16.87
C ALA A 16 -23.35 2.25 -18.05
N GLY A 17 -22.67 1.14 -18.31
CA GLY A 17 -21.69 1.04 -19.39
C GLY A 17 -20.27 1.56 -19.07
N MET A 18 -20.03 2.03 -17.84
CA MET A 18 -18.69 2.42 -17.37
C MET A 18 -18.14 1.42 -16.36
N SER A 19 -16.82 1.25 -16.36
CA SER A 19 -16.11 0.67 -15.22
C SER A 19 -15.88 1.73 -14.14
N ALA A 20 -15.57 1.31 -12.90
CA ALA A 20 -15.24 2.23 -11.81
C ALA A 20 -14.04 3.13 -12.17
N VAL A 21 -13.05 2.59 -12.85
CA VAL A 21 -11.86 3.33 -13.32
C VAL A 21 -12.23 4.39 -14.36
N GLN A 22 -13.06 4.04 -15.34
CA GLN A 22 -13.56 4.99 -16.35
C GLN A 22 -14.39 6.10 -15.71
N TYR A 23 -15.24 5.76 -14.75
CA TYR A 23 -16.05 6.75 -14.03
C TYR A 23 -15.18 7.70 -13.22
N LEU A 24 -14.20 7.17 -12.47
CA LEU A 24 -13.27 8.00 -11.72
C LEU A 24 -12.47 8.94 -12.65
N GLY A 25 -11.94 8.41 -13.76
CA GLY A 25 -11.25 9.21 -14.77
C GLY A 25 -12.13 10.33 -15.33
N ALA A 26 -13.38 10.02 -15.63
CA ALA A 26 -14.35 11.03 -16.11
C ALA A 26 -14.63 12.12 -15.06
N LEU A 27 -14.71 11.76 -13.77
CA LEU A 27 -14.90 12.73 -12.69
C LEU A 27 -13.69 13.64 -12.49
N LEU A 28 -12.49 13.08 -12.58
CA LEU A 28 -11.24 13.84 -12.38
C LEU A 28 -10.93 14.80 -13.51
N GLN A 29 -11.30 14.44 -14.74
CA GLN A 29 -11.02 15.23 -15.95
C GLN A 29 -12.13 16.20 -16.36
N ALA A 30 -13.33 16.05 -15.78
CA ALA A 30 -14.47 16.87 -16.15
C ALA A 30 -14.48 18.23 -15.44
N GLU A 31 -14.92 19.26 -16.17
CA GLU A 31 -15.23 20.55 -15.58
C GLU A 31 -16.37 20.44 -14.56
N PRO A 32 -16.33 21.20 -13.44
CA PRO A 32 -17.33 21.13 -12.37
C PRO A 32 -18.77 21.26 -12.85
N ASP A 33 -19.06 22.19 -13.74
CA ASP A 33 -20.40 22.44 -14.26
C ASP A 33 -20.94 21.27 -15.10
N ALA A 34 -20.05 20.60 -15.85
CA ALA A 34 -20.42 19.40 -16.60
C ALA A 34 -20.76 18.23 -15.69
N VAL A 35 -20.08 18.08 -14.55
CA VAL A 35 -20.41 17.07 -13.53
C VAL A 35 -21.75 17.38 -12.90
N LEU A 36 -22.00 18.64 -12.53
CA LEU A 36 -23.29 19.07 -11.95
C LEU A 36 -24.47 18.82 -12.92
N ALA A 37 -24.28 19.10 -14.20
CA ALA A 37 -25.31 18.84 -15.20
C ALA A 37 -25.65 17.33 -15.28
N LYS A 38 -24.65 16.47 -15.27
CA LYS A 38 -24.86 15.01 -15.29
C LYS A 38 -25.51 14.46 -14.01
N LEU A 39 -25.15 15.03 -12.84
CA LEU A 39 -25.79 14.71 -11.57
C LEU A 39 -27.27 15.12 -11.60
N ALA A 40 -27.58 16.35 -12.05
CA ALA A 40 -28.95 16.86 -12.16
C ALA A 40 -29.78 16.05 -13.18
N ALA A 41 -29.17 15.57 -14.25
CA ALA A 41 -29.81 14.71 -15.26
C ALA A 41 -29.98 13.24 -14.79
N GLY A 42 -29.42 12.85 -13.64
CA GLY A 42 -29.44 11.47 -13.16
C GLY A 42 -28.53 10.50 -13.95
N GLU A 43 -27.65 11.02 -14.80
CA GLU A 43 -26.68 10.21 -15.56
C GLU A 43 -25.62 9.60 -14.64
N TYR A 44 -25.28 10.31 -13.56
CA TYR A 44 -24.37 9.84 -12.52
C TYR A 44 -25.16 9.37 -11.30
N PRO A 45 -25.22 8.06 -11.01
CA PRO A 45 -25.95 7.52 -9.87
C PRO A 45 -25.42 8.13 -8.57
N SER A 46 -26.27 8.92 -7.91
CA SER A 46 -25.91 9.65 -6.71
C SER A 46 -27.12 10.01 -5.88
N ARG A 47 -26.89 10.36 -4.64
CA ARG A 47 -27.90 10.98 -3.77
C ARG A 47 -27.37 12.30 -3.21
N GLU A 48 -28.26 13.24 -3.00
CA GLU A 48 -27.94 14.47 -2.30
C GLU A 48 -27.71 14.19 -0.80
N VAL A 49 -26.71 14.84 -0.23
CA VAL A 49 -26.37 14.77 1.20
C VAL A 49 -26.33 16.19 1.76
N VAL A 50 -26.45 16.30 3.07
CA VAL A 50 -26.31 17.61 3.76
C VAL A 50 -24.86 18.10 3.49
N PRO A 51 -24.69 19.32 2.98
CA PRO A 51 -23.37 19.90 2.79
C PRO A 51 -22.56 19.92 4.09
N ASP A 52 -21.30 19.54 4.00
CA ASP A 52 -20.38 19.52 5.12
C ASP A 52 -19.01 20.00 4.61
N PRO A 53 -18.55 21.18 5.08
CA PRO A 53 -17.29 21.76 4.61
C PRO A 53 -16.07 20.90 4.96
N ASP A 54 -16.16 20.00 5.95
CA ASP A 54 -15.07 19.11 6.34
C ASP A 54 -14.97 17.89 5.42
N ARG A 55 -16.01 17.57 4.64
CA ARG A 55 -15.98 16.56 3.59
C ARG A 55 -15.43 17.15 2.31
N ARG A 56 -14.13 17.40 2.26
CA ARG A 56 -13.42 17.88 1.07
C ARG A 56 -12.20 17.04 0.77
N PRO A 57 -11.80 16.91 -0.50
CA PRO A 57 -10.46 16.43 -0.83
C PRO A 57 -9.41 17.34 -0.21
N ILE A 58 -8.36 16.75 0.28
CA ILE A 58 -7.16 17.48 0.72
C ILE A 58 -6.07 17.31 -0.34
N THR A 59 -5.21 18.31 -0.44
CA THR A 59 -4.06 18.26 -1.36
C THR A 59 -2.96 17.36 -0.80
N PRO A 60 -2.03 16.86 -1.63
CA PRO A 60 -0.85 16.14 -1.15
C PRO A 60 -0.09 16.92 -0.07
N ARG A 61 0.06 18.24 -0.24
CA ARG A 61 0.71 19.10 0.75
C ARG A 61 -0.03 19.14 2.08
N GLU A 62 -1.36 19.27 2.06
CA GLU A 62 -2.19 19.24 3.28
C GLU A 62 -2.09 17.87 3.97
N TRP A 63 -2.05 16.78 3.19
CA TRP A 63 -1.86 15.43 3.73
C TRP A 63 -0.53 15.31 4.48
N VAL A 64 0.57 15.71 3.87
CA VAL A 64 1.90 15.71 4.51
C VAL A 64 1.90 16.58 5.77
N GLN A 65 1.35 17.80 5.69
CA GLN A 65 1.29 18.71 6.83
C GLN A 65 0.52 18.09 8.01
N LEU A 66 -0.63 17.47 7.76
CA LEU A 66 -1.41 16.79 8.80
C LEU A 66 -0.60 15.68 9.50
N HIS A 67 0.23 14.97 8.77
CA HIS A 67 1.11 13.94 9.34
C HIS A 67 2.24 14.56 10.18
N LEU A 68 2.86 15.63 9.70
CA LEU A 68 3.92 16.32 10.44
C LEU A 68 3.39 17.00 11.72
N ASP A 69 2.17 17.51 11.68
CA ASP A 69 1.50 18.13 12.84
C ASP A 69 0.94 17.10 13.83
N SER A 70 0.75 15.85 13.37
CA SER A 70 0.22 14.79 14.22
C SER A 70 1.26 14.38 15.25
N PRO A 71 0.90 14.35 16.55
CA PRO A 71 1.77 13.73 17.53
C PRO A 71 1.97 12.27 17.09
N GLY A 72 3.22 11.87 16.91
CA GLY A 72 3.56 10.48 16.59
C GLY A 72 2.88 9.50 17.55
N PRO A 73 2.85 8.22 17.25
CA PRO A 73 2.22 7.24 18.14
C PRO A 73 2.77 7.43 19.56
N LEU A 74 1.85 7.52 20.52
CA LEU A 74 2.20 7.60 21.93
C LEU A 74 2.98 6.32 22.29
N ARG A 75 4.30 6.42 22.30
CA ARG A 75 5.16 5.32 22.71
C ARG A 75 5.25 5.30 24.22
N SER A 76 4.99 4.15 24.79
CA SER A 76 5.35 3.94 26.20
C SER A 76 6.89 3.84 26.32
N ALA A 77 7.45 4.25 27.44
CA ALA A 77 8.89 4.14 27.69
C ALA A 77 9.41 2.69 27.68
N SER A 78 8.50 1.70 27.63
CA SER A 78 8.79 0.27 27.57
C SER A 78 8.76 -0.32 26.16
N GLU A 79 8.39 0.46 25.14
CA GLU A 79 8.38 -0.02 23.76
C GLU A 79 9.79 -0.01 23.15
N PRO A 80 10.17 -1.06 22.42
CA PRO A 80 11.47 -1.07 21.73
C PRO A 80 11.54 0.07 20.72
N PRO A 81 12.73 0.59 20.44
CA PRO A 81 12.91 1.62 19.43
C PRO A 81 12.42 1.08 18.08
N GLY A 82 11.45 1.74 17.52
CA GLY A 82 10.93 1.47 16.18
C GLY A 82 11.03 2.75 15.34
N PRO A 83 10.58 2.73 14.08
CA PRO A 83 10.63 3.91 13.23
C PRO A 83 9.96 5.08 13.94
N ALA A 84 10.67 6.21 14.02
CA ALA A 84 10.13 7.44 14.55
C ALA A 84 9.27 8.09 13.48
N GLY A 85 7.94 8.10 13.70
CA GLY A 85 7.02 8.77 12.79
C GLY A 85 6.57 7.90 11.61
N HIS A 86 6.14 8.56 10.55
CA HIS A 86 5.47 8.00 9.38
C HIS A 86 6.30 8.07 8.09
N GLY A 87 7.54 8.54 8.14
CA GLY A 87 8.43 8.67 6.98
C GLY A 87 8.34 10.01 6.23
N TYR A 88 7.32 10.83 6.45
CA TYR A 88 7.27 12.18 5.89
C TYR A 88 8.22 13.12 6.62
N THR A 89 8.82 14.07 5.87
CA THR A 89 9.74 15.09 6.35
C THR A 89 9.34 16.46 5.79
N ASP A 90 9.96 17.54 6.25
CA ASP A 90 9.71 18.89 5.74
C ASP A 90 9.99 19.01 4.22
N ASP A 91 10.91 18.22 3.69
CA ASP A 91 11.19 18.19 2.25
C ASP A 91 9.96 17.79 1.42
N HIS A 92 9.07 16.96 1.98
CA HIS A 92 7.81 16.58 1.34
C HIS A 92 6.79 17.73 1.29
N LEU A 93 6.98 18.81 2.07
CA LEU A 93 6.17 20.02 1.93
C LEU A 93 6.62 20.90 0.76
N GLU A 94 7.92 20.89 0.46
CA GLU A 94 8.47 21.65 -0.66
C GLU A 94 8.17 20.96 -2.00
N ARG A 95 8.27 19.64 -2.01
CA ARG A 95 7.95 18.78 -3.16
C ARG A 95 6.90 17.75 -2.73
N PRO A 96 5.61 18.10 -2.76
CA PRO A 96 4.57 17.23 -2.26
C PRO A 96 4.58 15.87 -2.95
N ALA A 97 5.17 14.89 -2.29
CA ALA A 97 5.20 13.49 -2.69
C ALA A 97 4.57 12.66 -1.58
N LEU A 98 3.74 11.67 -1.94
CA LEU A 98 3.09 10.78 -1.00
C LEU A 98 3.81 9.43 -0.89
N PHE A 99 4.97 9.31 -1.53
CA PHE A 99 5.89 8.18 -1.42
C PHE A 99 7.12 8.61 -0.61
N TYR A 100 7.65 7.71 0.18
CA TYR A 100 8.74 8.01 1.11
C TYR A 100 9.54 6.77 1.50
N GLU A 101 10.71 7.02 2.07
CA GLU A 101 11.56 6.02 2.70
C GLU A 101 11.45 6.12 4.23
N LEU A 102 11.51 4.98 4.92
CA LEU A 102 11.58 4.93 6.38
C LEU A 102 12.57 3.87 6.82
N GLU A 103 13.25 4.10 7.92
CA GLU A 103 14.05 3.07 8.58
C GLU A 103 13.12 2.19 9.44
N ILE A 104 13.00 0.91 9.10
CA ILE A 104 12.18 -0.05 9.87
C ILE A 104 12.97 -0.54 11.08
N ALA A 105 14.21 -0.92 10.85
CA ALA A 105 15.16 -1.35 11.84
C ALA A 105 16.57 -1.10 11.30
N ARG A 106 17.59 -1.25 12.15
CA ARG A 106 18.98 -1.16 11.70
C ARG A 106 19.21 -2.10 10.51
N GLY A 107 19.63 -1.55 9.37
CA GLY A 107 19.90 -2.31 8.15
C GLY A 107 18.66 -2.79 7.39
N VAL A 108 17.46 -2.37 7.79
CA VAL A 108 16.20 -2.67 7.10
C VAL A 108 15.47 -1.38 6.77
N VAL A 109 15.21 -1.13 5.52
CA VAL A 109 14.49 0.05 5.03
C VAL A 109 13.14 -0.31 4.41
N GLY A 110 12.17 0.55 4.61
CA GLY A 110 10.87 0.51 3.95
C GLY A 110 10.79 1.55 2.85
N LEU A 111 10.30 1.17 1.68
CA LEU A 111 9.98 2.08 0.59
C LEU A 111 8.47 2.07 0.38
N SER A 112 7.80 3.14 0.81
CA SER A 112 6.34 3.29 0.68
C SER A 112 6.00 3.98 -0.62
N LEU A 113 5.18 3.32 -1.46
CA LEU A 113 4.76 3.82 -2.76
C LEU A 113 3.36 4.43 -2.68
N ASP A 114 3.18 5.58 -3.32
CA ASP A 114 1.85 6.12 -3.60
C ASP A 114 1.27 5.46 -4.85
N THR A 115 0.40 4.50 -4.64
CA THR A 115 -0.35 3.82 -5.70
C THR A 115 -1.82 4.25 -5.74
N GLY A 116 -2.22 5.11 -4.81
CA GLY A 116 -3.62 5.49 -4.57
C GLY A 116 -4.05 6.73 -5.32
N GLY A 117 -3.41 7.82 -5.11
CA GLY A 117 -3.69 9.17 -5.60
C GLY A 117 -4.63 9.28 -6.81
N TYR A 118 -4.34 10.14 -7.73
CA TYR A 118 -5.11 10.25 -8.98
C TYR A 118 -4.97 9.01 -9.87
N SER A 119 -3.88 8.27 -9.74
CA SER A 119 -3.57 7.12 -10.60
C SER A 119 -4.42 5.89 -10.32
N SER A 120 -4.92 5.71 -9.10
CA SER A 120 -5.74 4.55 -8.69
C SER A 120 -5.22 3.21 -9.21
N GLY A 121 -3.93 2.91 -8.95
CA GLY A 121 -3.29 1.67 -9.34
C GLY A 121 -2.32 1.81 -10.53
N SER A 122 -1.40 2.76 -10.45
CA SER A 122 -0.18 2.85 -11.27
C SER A 122 0.79 3.85 -10.64
N LEU A 123 2.04 3.89 -11.09
CA LEU A 123 3.02 4.88 -10.68
C LEU A 123 3.29 5.87 -11.80
N GLY A 124 3.69 7.11 -11.43
CA GLY A 124 4.31 8.04 -12.36
C GLY A 124 5.80 7.73 -12.56
N GLU A 125 6.34 8.18 -13.69
CA GLU A 125 7.78 7.98 -13.98
C GLU A 125 8.69 8.59 -12.92
N ASP A 126 8.34 9.75 -12.37
CA ASP A 126 9.12 10.41 -11.32
C ASP A 126 9.21 9.54 -10.05
N GLN A 127 8.10 8.90 -9.66
CA GLN A 127 8.11 7.99 -8.52
C GLN A 127 8.92 6.73 -8.81
N VAL A 128 8.87 6.22 -10.03
CA VAL A 128 9.68 5.05 -10.43
C VAL A 128 11.16 5.40 -10.46
N ALA A 129 11.53 6.57 -10.93
CA ALA A 129 12.91 7.05 -10.91
C ALA A 129 13.42 7.18 -9.45
N TRP A 130 12.60 7.75 -8.57
CA TRP A 130 12.90 7.81 -7.14
C TRP A 130 13.05 6.40 -6.53
N LEU A 131 12.14 5.47 -6.85
CA LEU A 131 12.22 4.09 -6.36
C LEU A 131 13.54 3.43 -6.79
N GLU A 132 13.91 3.54 -8.07
CA GLU A 132 15.16 2.98 -8.58
C GLU A 132 16.38 3.61 -7.91
N GLU A 133 16.37 4.93 -7.69
CA GLU A 133 17.44 5.63 -6.97
C GLU A 133 17.58 5.13 -5.52
N ARG A 134 16.48 4.98 -4.78
CA ARG A 134 16.51 4.49 -3.40
C ARG A 134 16.98 3.03 -3.34
N LEU A 135 16.50 2.18 -4.23
CA LEU A 135 16.96 0.80 -4.32
C LEU A 135 18.47 0.71 -4.58
N ALA A 136 19.00 1.54 -5.47
CA ALA A 136 20.44 1.60 -5.74
C ALA A 136 21.24 2.11 -4.54
N ALA A 137 20.71 3.11 -3.80
CA ALA A 137 21.37 3.67 -2.62
C ALA A 137 21.50 2.66 -1.46
N HIS A 138 20.69 1.60 -1.45
CA HIS A 138 20.70 0.54 -0.43
C HIS A 138 21.26 -0.79 -0.93
N SER A 139 21.97 -0.78 -2.06
CA SER A 139 22.49 -1.99 -2.68
C SER A 139 23.95 -1.80 -3.08
N SER A 140 24.86 -2.65 -2.59
CA SER A 140 26.26 -2.68 -3.06
C SER A 140 26.38 -3.18 -4.50
N ARG A 141 25.38 -3.94 -4.96
CA ARG A 141 25.24 -4.42 -6.34
C ARG A 141 23.77 -4.51 -6.77
N HIS A 142 23.53 -4.27 -8.02
CA HIS A 142 22.22 -4.49 -8.66
C HIS A 142 22.43 -4.78 -10.15
N TYR A 143 21.35 -4.93 -10.90
CA TYR A 143 21.40 -5.13 -12.35
C TYR A 143 20.78 -3.94 -13.08
N ASP A 144 21.40 -3.49 -14.17
CA ASP A 144 20.81 -2.46 -15.03
C ASP A 144 19.64 -3.02 -15.86
N ALA A 145 18.98 -2.17 -16.65
CA ALA A 145 17.87 -2.58 -17.50
C ALA A 145 18.26 -3.61 -18.59
N ALA A 146 19.53 -3.66 -18.96
CA ALA A 146 20.07 -4.64 -19.89
C ALA A 146 20.48 -5.95 -19.22
N GLY A 147 20.42 -6.01 -17.89
CA GLY A 147 20.77 -7.19 -17.10
C GLY A 147 22.25 -7.30 -16.75
N ASN A 148 23.04 -6.24 -16.94
CA ASN A 148 24.45 -6.21 -16.54
C ASN A 148 24.54 -5.91 -15.03
N GLU A 149 25.47 -6.56 -14.34
CA GLU A 149 25.76 -6.27 -12.94
C GLU A 149 26.38 -4.87 -12.81
N VAL A 150 25.83 -4.06 -11.93
CA VAL A 150 26.33 -2.75 -11.53
C VAL A 150 26.76 -2.83 -10.08
N ARG A 151 28.00 -2.43 -9.77
CA ARG A 151 28.52 -2.29 -8.42
C ARG A 151 28.50 -0.84 -8.00
N THR A 152 27.96 -0.59 -6.83
CA THR A 152 27.92 0.73 -6.20
C THR A 152 28.95 0.81 -5.08
N GLY A 153 29.12 1.94 -4.46
CA GLY A 153 29.91 2.08 -3.23
C GLY A 153 29.02 2.12 -1.97
N HIS A 154 27.75 1.73 -2.09
CA HIS A 154 26.78 1.81 -1.01
C HIS A 154 26.79 0.53 -0.15
N ASP A 155 26.37 0.68 1.09
CA ASP A 155 26.14 -0.43 2.01
C ASP A 155 24.83 -1.16 1.66
N ASP A 156 24.85 -2.48 1.85
CA ASP A 156 23.66 -3.30 1.66
C ASP A 156 22.68 -3.15 2.83
N ARG A 157 21.41 -2.96 2.50
CA ARG A 157 20.29 -3.01 3.44
C ARG A 157 19.19 -3.90 2.87
N LEU A 158 18.46 -4.61 3.73
CA LEU A 158 17.23 -5.28 3.32
C LEU A 158 16.16 -4.26 2.98
N VAL A 159 15.45 -4.47 1.89
CA VAL A 159 14.41 -3.56 1.43
C VAL A 159 13.05 -4.26 1.46
N VAL A 160 12.08 -3.62 2.14
CA VAL A 160 10.67 -3.99 2.10
C VAL A 160 9.91 -2.88 1.40
N VAL A 161 9.18 -3.23 0.34
CA VAL A 161 8.33 -2.29 -0.40
C VAL A 161 6.92 -2.33 0.17
N PHE A 162 6.28 -1.17 0.30
CA PHE A 162 4.90 -1.03 0.77
C PHE A 162 4.06 -0.29 -0.26
N SER A 163 2.82 -0.72 -0.45
CA SER A 163 1.83 0.00 -1.26
C SER A 163 0.41 -0.41 -0.88
N HIS A 164 -0.59 0.38 -1.31
CA HIS A 164 -1.98 -0.06 -1.22
C HIS A 164 -2.31 -1.10 -2.29
N PHE A 165 -2.06 -0.79 -3.57
CA PHE A 165 -2.31 -1.73 -4.66
C PHE A 165 -1.20 -2.77 -4.76
N ASN A 166 -1.56 -4.03 -4.97
CA ASN A 166 -0.61 -5.05 -5.38
C ASN A 166 -0.31 -4.93 -6.88
N TRP A 167 0.75 -5.59 -7.32
CA TRP A 167 1.21 -5.49 -8.70
C TRP A 167 0.16 -5.90 -9.76
N ARG A 168 -0.73 -6.86 -9.44
CA ARG A 168 -1.76 -7.33 -10.38
C ARG A 168 -2.86 -6.30 -10.61
N SER A 169 -3.09 -5.44 -9.62
CA SER A 169 -4.09 -4.38 -9.66
C SER A 169 -3.53 -3.06 -10.19
N MET A 170 -2.22 -2.96 -10.37
CA MET A 170 -1.60 -1.76 -10.91
C MET A 170 -1.69 -1.76 -12.44
N THR A 171 -2.88 -1.46 -12.95
CA THR A 171 -3.21 -1.48 -14.38
C THR A 171 -3.89 -0.21 -14.87
N SER A 172 -4.01 0.82 -14.02
CA SER A 172 -4.71 2.05 -14.35
C SER A 172 -3.85 2.97 -15.22
N ALA A 173 -4.38 3.31 -16.37
CA ALA A 173 -3.79 4.28 -17.30
C ALA A 173 -4.32 5.72 -17.08
N ILE A 174 -5.01 5.99 -15.96
CA ILE A 174 -5.51 7.34 -15.67
C ILE A 174 -4.33 8.27 -15.47
N ALA A 175 -4.30 9.32 -16.29
CA ALA A 175 -3.28 10.36 -16.18
C ALA A 175 -3.46 11.17 -14.88
N ASP A 176 -2.36 11.59 -14.29
CA ASP A 176 -2.38 12.57 -13.22
C ASP A 176 -2.82 13.93 -13.81
N PRO A 177 -3.89 14.56 -13.29
CA PRO A 177 -4.35 15.85 -13.80
C PRO A 177 -3.31 16.98 -13.71
N GLU A 178 -2.39 16.89 -12.75
CA GLU A 178 -1.31 17.88 -12.59
C GLU A 178 -0.12 17.57 -13.53
N ARG A 179 -0.03 16.33 -14.01
CA ARG A 179 1.02 15.82 -14.91
C ARG A 179 0.43 14.94 -16.00
N PRO A 180 -0.43 15.50 -16.89
CA PRO A 180 -1.21 14.70 -17.83
C PRO A 180 -0.36 13.95 -18.88
N ASP A 181 0.84 14.42 -19.14
CA ASP A 181 1.77 13.83 -20.11
C ASP A 181 2.73 12.81 -19.46
N GLU A 182 2.70 12.67 -18.12
CA GLU A 182 3.56 11.72 -17.42
C GLU A 182 3.14 10.29 -17.75
N ARG A 183 4.11 9.47 -18.19
CA ARG A 183 3.88 8.05 -18.45
C ARG A 183 3.45 7.33 -17.18
N ARG A 184 2.45 6.47 -17.31
CA ARG A 184 2.04 5.58 -16.21
C ARG A 184 2.79 4.25 -16.30
N VAL A 185 3.32 3.78 -15.17
CA VAL A 185 4.07 2.54 -15.02
C VAL A 185 3.19 1.54 -14.28
N PHE A 186 3.05 0.35 -14.84
CA PHE A 186 2.15 -0.68 -14.33
C PHE A 186 2.88 -1.70 -13.45
N GLY A 187 2.12 -2.49 -12.71
CA GLY A 187 2.65 -3.41 -11.72
C GLY A 187 3.67 -4.41 -12.25
N ALA A 188 3.48 -4.93 -13.46
CA ALA A 188 4.44 -5.85 -14.07
C ALA A 188 5.82 -5.18 -14.34
N GLU A 189 5.83 -3.89 -14.70
CA GLU A 189 7.06 -3.13 -14.89
C GLU A 189 7.75 -2.85 -13.56
N VAL A 190 6.95 -2.57 -12.50
CA VAL A 190 7.50 -2.41 -11.14
C VAL A 190 8.11 -3.71 -10.64
N VAL A 191 7.45 -4.86 -10.84
CA VAL A 191 8.03 -6.19 -10.51
C VAL A 191 9.34 -6.41 -11.25
N ALA A 192 9.41 -6.09 -12.55
CA ALA A 192 10.62 -6.22 -13.35
C ALA A 192 11.76 -5.31 -12.83
N LEU A 193 11.43 -4.11 -12.36
CA LEU A 193 12.40 -3.21 -11.71
C LEU A 193 12.90 -3.83 -10.40
N LEU A 194 12.00 -4.28 -9.52
CA LEU A 194 12.37 -4.85 -8.21
C LEU A 194 13.25 -6.09 -8.36
N HIS A 195 13.04 -6.95 -9.37
CA HIS A 195 13.90 -8.10 -9.66
C HIS A 195 15.35 -7.75 -10.02
N ARG A 196 15.64 -6.50 -10.33
CA ARG A 196 17.00 -6.04 -10.58
C ARG A 196 17.82 -5.83 -9.30
N PHE A 197 17.16 -5.79 -8.14
CA PHE A 197 17.76 -5.47 -6.84
C PHE A 197 17.65 -6.66 -5.89
N PRO A 198 18.78 -7.39 -5.67
CA PRO A 198 18.79 -8.56 -4.77
C PRO A 198 18.28 -8.26 -3.35
N ASN A 199 18.46 -7.02 -2.91
CA ASN A 199 18.15 -6.57 -1.55
C ASN A 199 16.66 -6.46 -1.25
N VAL A 200 15.79 -6.46 -2.28
CA VAL A 200 14.33 -6.49 -2.12
C VAL A 200 13.91 -7.88 -1.67
N VAL A 201 13.30 -7.98 -0.50
CA VAL A 201 12.90 -9.27 0.10
C VAL A 201 11.39 -9.46 0.18
N ALA A 202 10.63 -8.37 0.29
CA ALA A 202 9.18 -8.42 0.35
C ALA A 202 8.52 -7.19 -0.28
N TRP A 203 7.31 -7.39 -0.82
CA TRP A 203 6.37 -6.33 -1.17
C TRP A 203 5.07 -6.54 -0.40
N VAL A 204 4.82 -5.72 0.62
CA VAL A 204 3.64 -5.78 1.49
C VAL A 204 2.55 -4.84 0.94
N ASN A 205 1.34 -5.35 0.74
CA ASN A 205 0.26 -4.61 0.10
C ASN A 205 -1.14 -5.07 0.55
N GLY A 206 -2.19 -4.48 -0.05
CA GLY A 206 -3.59 -4.72 0.29
C GLY A 206 -4.51 -4.68 -0.93
N HIS A 207 -5.48 -3.78 -0.93
CA HIS A 207 -6.46 -3.48 -1.99
C HIS A 207 -7.56 -4.54 -2.19
N HIS A 208 -7.20 -5.80 -2.33
CA HIS A 208 -8.19 -6.88 -2.56
C HIS A 208 -8.86 -7.36 -1.28
N HIS A 209 -8.38 -6.91 -0.13
CA HIS A 209 -8.87 -7.36 1.18
C HIS A 209 -8.79 -8.89 1.35
N VAL A 210 -7.72 -9.49 0.82
CA VAL A 210 -7.48 -10.94 0.83
C VAL A 210 -6.15 -11.23 1.50
N ASN A 211 -6.09 -12.23 2.37
CA ASN A 211 -4.80 -12.77 2.80
C ASN A 211 -4.24 -13.65 1.68
N ARG A 212 -3.08 -13.30 1.16
CA ARG A 212 -2.38 -14.06 0.14
C ARG A 212 -0.89 -13.79 0.22
N VAL A 213 -0.08 -14.83 0.14
CA VAL A 213 1.36 -14.74 0.01
C VAL A 213 1.80 -15.52 -1.22
N GLU A 214 2.63 -14.90 -2.05
CA GLU A 214 3.10 -15.48 -3.31
C GLU A 214 4.59 -15.22 -3.51
N PRO A 215 5.38 -16.21 -3.92
CA PRO A 215 6.75 -15.97 -4.34
C PRO A 215 6.77 -15.28 -5.70
N LEU A 216 7.61 -14.27 -5.86
CA LEU A 216 7.92 -13.64 -7.13
C LEU A 216 9.40 -13.90 -7.46
N PRO A 217 9.73 -15.10 -8.00
CA PRO A 217 11.09 -15.43 -8.38
C PRO A 217 11.55 -14.57 -9.56
N ASP A 218 12.83 -14.17 -9.56
CA ASP A 218 13.40 -13.49 -10.74
C ASP A 218 13.46 -14.45 -11.95
N PRO A 219 12.72 -14.15 -13.04
CA PRO A 219 12.72 -15.01 -14.23
C PRO A 219 14.09 -15.19 -14.88
N ALA A 220 14.99 -14.24 -14.64
CA ALA A 220 16.36 -14.30 -15.16
C ALA A 220 17.33 -15.04 -14.22
N GLY A 221 16.87 -15.41 -13.02
CA GLY A 221 17.67 -16.14 -12.03
C GLY A 221 18.89 -15.37 -11.49
N ARG A 222 18.89 -14.04 -11.58
CA ARG A 222 19.99 -13.16 -11.14
C ARG A 222 19.90 -12.86 -9.65
N THR A 223 18.68 -12.83 -9.13
CA THR A 223 18.36 -12.56 -7.72
C THR A 223 17.54 -13.71 -7.14
N GLY A 224 17.37 -13.75 -5.81
CA GLY A 224 16.48 -14.71 -5.15
C GLY A 224 14.99 -14.44 -5.40
N GLY A 225 14.64 -13.31 -6.03
CA GLY A 225 13.29 -12.81 -6.07
C GLY A 225 12.85 -12.25 -4.71
N PHE A 226 11.56 -12.06 -4.53
CA PHE A 226 10.96 -11.53 -3.29
C PHE A 226 9.56 -12.11 -3.08
N TRP A 227 8.98 -11.88 -1.91
CA TRP A 227 7.63 -12.30 -1.58
C TRP A 227 6.62 -11.15 -1.73
N ASP A 228 5.51 -11.41 -2.42
CA ASP A 228 4.32 -10.57 -2.43
C ASP A 228 3.40 -10.96 -1.27
N VAL A 229 3.17 -10.04 -0.35
CA VAL A 229 2.41 -10.27 0.89
C VAL A 229 1.19 -9.36 0.89
N ASN A 230 0.06 -9.89 0.44
CA ASN A 230 -1.23 -9.19 0.48
C ASN A 230 -1.95 -9.51 1.79
N THR A 231 -2.42 -8.47 2.47
CA THR A 231 -3.13 -8.60 3.75
C THR A 231 -4.59 -8.19 3.60
N ALA A 232 -5.48 -8.93 4.26
CA ALA A 232 -6.89 -8.60 4.34
C ALA A 232 -7.13 -7.25 5.04
N SER A 233 -8.34 -6.73 4.89
CA SER A 233 -8.74 -5.45 5.44
C SER A 233 -9.22 -5.55 6.89
N HIS A 234 -9.20 -4.41 7.61
CA HIS A 234 -9.84 -4.26 8.91
C HIS A 234 -11.33 -3.89 8.82
N VAL A 235 -11.81 -3.43 7.64
CA VAL A 235 -13.18 -2.89 7.49
C VAL A 235 -14.20 -3.93 7.04
N ASP A 236 -13.75 -5.05 6.50
CA ASP A 236 -14.61 -6.13 6.05
C ASP A 236 -14.01 -7.50 6.44
N TYR A 237 -14.78 -8.58 6.21
CA TYR A 237 -14.34 -9.92 6.57
C TYR A 237 -13.01 -10.28 5.87
N PRO A 238 -12.03 -10.85 6.58
CA PRO A 238 -12.05 -11.37 7.97
C PRO A 238 -11.59 -10.39 9.06
N GLN A 239 -11.31 -9.13 8.77
CA GLN A 239 -10.83 -8.11 9.70
C GLN A 239 -9.48 -8.47 10.33
N HIS A 240 -8.54 -8.86 9.48
CA HIS A 240 -7.20 -9.25 9.90
C HIS A 240 -6.19 -8.11 9.76
N ALA A 241 -5.18 -8.15 10.61
CA ALA A 241 -3.88 -7.49 10.41
C ALA A 241 -2.80 -8.56 10.32
N ARG A 242 -1.56 -8.16 10.06
CA ARG A 242 -0.43 -9.07 9.94
C ARG A 242 0.80 -8.49 10.61
N ILE A 243 1.48 -9.30 11.40
CA ILE A 243 2.85 -9.05 11.84
C ILE A 243 3.77 -9.69 10.80
N VAL A 244 4.77 -8.94 10.35
CA VAL A 244 5.80 -9.40 9.42
C VAL A 244 7.14 -9.26 10.14
N GLU A 245 7.85 -10.36 10.34
CA GLU A 245 9.13 -10.40 11.03
C GLU A 245 10.20 -10.94 10.08
N LEU A 246 11.37 -10.30 10.05
CA LEU A 246 12.53 -10.74 9.29
C LEU A 246 13.54 -11.38 10.25
N ALA A 247 14.04 -12.56 9.90
CA ALA A 247 15.03 -13.27 10.72
C ALA A 247 16.17 -13.82 9.86
N ASP A 248 17.41 -13.55 10.28
CA ASP A 248 18.60 -14.23 9.74
C ASP A 248 18.69 -15.63 10.33
N ASN A 249 18.68 -16.66 9.48
CA ASN A 249 18.80 -18.05 9.91
C ASN A 249 20.26 -18.45 10.18
N GLY A 250 21.22 -17.61 9.84
CA GLY A 250 22.65 -17.85 10.06
C GLY A 250 23.27 -18.94 9.17
N ASP A 251 22.53 -19.44 8.20
CA ASP A 251 22.92 -20.48 7.25
C ASP A 251 22.95 -19.99 5.78
N GLY A 252 22.82 -18.68 5.58
CA GLY A 252 22.73 -18.05 4.26
C GLY A 252 21.30 -17.92 3.74
N THR A 253 20.31 -18.13 4.60
CA THR A 253 18.90 -17.89 4.30
C THR A 253 18.30 -16.83 5.22
N LEU A 254 17.23 -16.18 4.74
CA LEU A 254 16.40 -15.22 5.46
C LEU A 254 15.01 -15.81 5.57
N SER A 255 14.42 -15.77 6.77
CA SER A 255 13.01 -16.07 7.00
C SER A 255 12.20 -14.78 7.11
N ILE A 256 11.00 -14.80 6.50
CA ILE A 256 9.96 -13.81 6.70
C ILE A 256 8.78 -14.53 7.36
N PHE A 257 8.58 -14.29 8.67
CA PHE A 257 7.42 -14.83 9.36
C PHE A 257 6.24 -13.90 9.17
N CYS A 258 5.15 -14.45 8.68
CA CYS A 258 3.86 -13.77 8.57
C CYS A 258 2.93 -14.34 9.63
N THR A 259 2.50 -13.51 10.58
CA THR A 259 1.56 -13.89 11.63
C THR A 259 0.29 -13.07 11.50
N THR A 260 -0.81 -13.73 11.18
CA THR A 260 -2.13 -13.09 11.10
C THR A 260 -2.67 -12.85 12.49
N ILE A 261 -3.16 -11.64 12.73
CA ILE A 261 -3.78 -11.23 14.00
C ILE A 261 -5.20 -10.74 13.77
N GLU A 262 -6.06 -11.01 14.75
CA GLU A 262 -7.44 -10.55 14.81
C GLU A 262 -7.62 -9.65 16.04
N HIS A 263 -8.64 -8.79 16.03
CA HIS A 263 -9.01 -8.07 17.23
C HIS A 263 -9.62 -9.02 18.30
N ALA A 264 -9.42 -8.68 19.57
CA ALA A 264 -9.81 -9.53 20.71
C ALA A 264 -11.30 -9.49 21.07
N ALA A 265 -12.11 -8.69 20.37
CA ALA A 265 -13.52 -8.56 20.69
C ALA A 265 -14.27 -9.89 20.56
N PRO A 266 -15.27 -10.18 21.45
CA PRO A 266 -16.04 -11.42 21.41
C PRO A 266 -16.71 -11.65 20.05
N ALA A 267 -16.77 -12.90 19.61
CA ALA A 267 -17.49 -13.26 18.38
C ALA A 267 -19.03 -13.17 18.56
N ARG A 268 -19.50 -13.09 19.79
CA ARG A 268 -20.92 -12.97 20.12
C ARG A 268 -21.25 -11.53 20.50
N VAL A 269 -22.18 -10.93 19.75
CA VAL A 269 -22.67 -9.58 20.01
C VAL A 269 -23.47 -9.54 21.30
N GLY A 270 -23.05 -8.67 22.24
CA GLY A 270 -23.81 -8.34 23.44
C GLY A 270 -24.69 -7.10 23.31
N TYR A 271 -24.82 -6.55 22.07
CA TYR A 271 -25.52 -5.30 21.76
C TYR A 271 -25.06 -4.06 22.54
N ASP A 272 -23.85 -4.14 23.11
CA ASP A 272 -23.21 -2.97 23.70
C ASP A 272 -22.49 -2.18 22.60
N ALA A 273 -23.14 -1.12 22.10
CA ALA A 273 -22.60 -0.23 21.08
C ALA A 273 -21.79 0.95 21.67
N THR A 274 -21.48 0.93 22.97
CA THR A 274 -20.84 2.06 23.66
C THR A 274 -19.37 1.79 24.02
N SER A 275 -18.98 0.54 24.13
CA SER A 275 -17.58 0.15 24.37
C SER A 275 -16.85 -0.18 23.06
N PRO A 276 -15.52 -0.01 23.02
CA PRO A 276 -14.71 -0.43 21.86
C PRO A 276 -14.89 -1.92 21.53
N ASP A 277 -14.92 -2.80 22.53
CA ASP A 277 -15.12 -4.23 22.34
C ASP A 277 -16.52 -4.57 21.81
N GLY A 278 -17.55 -3.90 22.31
CA GLY A 278 -18.92 -4.03 21.82
C GLY A 278 -19.06 -3.59 20.36
N LEU A 279 -18.49 -2.45 20.00
CA LEU A 279 -18.47 -1.95 18.61
C LEU A 279 -17.68 -2.90 17.69
N ALA A 280 -16.54 -3.41 18.13
CA ALA A 280 -15.75 -4.38 17.36
C ALA A 280 -16.48 -5.72 17.20
N SER A 281 -17.22 -6.21 18.21
CA SER A 281 -18.08 -7.41 18.09
C SER A 281 -19.19 -7.21 17.06
N ILE A 282 -19.87 -6.04 17.07
CA ILE A 282 -20.89 -5.71 16.08
C ILE A 282 -20.28 -5.64 14.68
N SER A 283 -19.12 -5.00 14.52
CA SER A 283 -18.39 -4.92 13.25
C SER A 283 -18.05 -6.31 12.71
N ARG A 284 -17.57 -7.22 13.56
CA ARG A 284 -17.26 -8.61 13.20
C ARG A 284 -18.50 -9.35 12.70
N GLU A 285 -19.63 -9.21 13.37
CA GLU A 285 -20.88 -9.83 12.94
C GLU A 285 -21.37 -9.27 11.62
N LEU A 286 -21.35 -7.94 11.44
CA LEU A 286 -21.76 -7.30 10.21
C LEU A 286 -20.88 -7.72 9.04
N SER A 287 -19.55 -7.74 9.21
CA SER A 287 -18.61 -8.16 8.17
C SER A 287 -18.78 -9.64 7.80
N ALA A 288 -19.05 -10.51 8.79
CA ALA A 288 -19.29 -11.93 8.55
C ALA A 288 -20.61 -12.21 7.86
N ASN A 289 -21.61 -11.33 7.98
CA ASN A 289 -22.94 -11.45 7.38
C ASN A 289 -23.12 -10.59 6.12
N ASP A 290 -22.09 -9.87 5.67
CA ASP A 290 -22.14 -9.11 4.43
C ASP A 290 -22.37 -10.04 3.24
N PRO A 291 -23.51 -9.89 2.50
CA PRO A 291 -23.81 -10.75 1.37
C PRO A 291 -22.84 -10.56 0.18
N GLN A 292 -22.08 -9.47 0.16
CA GLN A 292 -21.08 -9.18 -0.87
C GLN A 292 -19.68 -9.74 -0.50
N SER A 293 -19.55 -10.31 0.71
CA SER A 293 -18.28 -10.85 1.18
C SER A 293 -18.00 -12.23 0.59
N ASP A 294 -16.95 -12.35 -0.19
CA ASP A 294 -16.32 -13.64 -0.50
C ASP A 294 -15.50 -14.11 0.72
N ARG A 295 -16.16 -14.77 1.66
CA ARG A 295 -15.54 -15.14 2.94
C ARG A 295 -14.37 -16.09 2.79
N GLU A 296 -14.49 -17.10 1.95
CA GLU A 296 -13.44 -18.10 1.74
C GLU A 296 -12.25 -17.49 1.01
N GLY A 297 -12.50 -16.76 -0.06
CA GLY A 297 -11.45 -16.09 -0.84
C GLY A 297 -10.69 -15.04 -0.03
N ARG A 298 -11.40 -14.19 0.74
CA ARG A 298 -10.77 -13.11 1.52
C ARG A 298 -9.96 -13.60 2.71
N ARG A 299 -10.39 -14.68 3.35
CA ARG A 299 -9.63 -15.27 4.46
C ARG A 299 -8.28 -15.78 3.99
N GLY A 300 -8.19 -16.24 2.77
CA GLY A 300 -7.01 -16.91 2.23
C GLY A 300 -6.96 -18.39 2.65
N ARG A 301 -6.02 -19.11 2.09
CA ARG A 301 -5.75 -20.51 2.39
C ARG A 301 -4.91 -20.59 3.69
N PRO A 302 -4.79 -21.75 4.33
CA PRO A 302 -3.96 -21.91 5.53
C PRO A 302 -2.52 -21.43 5.33
N GLU A 303 -1.93 -21.66 4.15
CA GLU A 303 -0.58 -21.23 3.78
C GLU A 303 -0.46 -19.72 3.51
N ASP A 304 -1.57 -18.99 3.48
CA ASP A 304 -1.59 -17.55 3.32
C ASP A 304 -1.66 -16.81 4.67
N LEU A 305 -1.81 -17.52 5.78
CA LEU A 305 -2.06 -16.96 7.12
C LEU A 305 -0.78 -16.88 7.96
N ASN A 306 -0.56 -17.93 8.76
CA ASN A 306 0.62 -18.03 9.63
C ASN A 306 1.66 -18.88 8.93
N VAL A 307 2.69 -18.25 8.37
CA VAL A 307 3.63 -18.91 7.48
C VAL A 307 5.03 -18.35 7.63
N GLU A 308 6.01 -19.21 7.45
CA GLU A 308 7.41 -18.87 7.24
C GLU A 308 7.72 -18.88 5.74
N LEU A 309 8.22 -17.78 5.24
CA LEU A 309 8.61 -17.58 3.85
C LEU A 309 10.14 -17.52 3.78
N LEU A 310 10.75 -18.39 3.00
CA LEU A 310 12.20 -18.49 2.91
C LEU A 310 12.74 -17.80 1.65
N LEU A 311 13.88 -17.14 1.80
CA LEU A 311 14.67 -16.56 0.72
C LEU A 311 16.16 -16.88 0.95
N PRO A 312 16.98 -16.99 -0.11
CA PRO A 312 18.43 -16.84 0.02
C PRO A 312 18.74 -15.45 0.59
N ALA A 313 19.64 -15.36 1.56
CA ALA A 313 20.12 -14.07 2.04
C ALA A 313 20.78 -13.31 0.88
N PRO A 314 20.37 -12.07 0.58
CA PRO A 314 20.86 -11.35 -0.61
C PRO A 314 22.33 -10.92 -0.49
N PHE A 315 22.85 -10.84 0.73
CA PHE A 315 24.21 -10.48 1.11
C PHE A 315 24.54 -11.07 2.48
N ASP A 316 25.76 -10.89 2.96
CA ASP A 316 26.16 -11.32 4.31
C ASP A 316 25.50 -10.41 5.37
N LEU A 317 24.41 -10.89 5.96
CA LEU A 317 23.59 -10.14 6.94
C LEU A 317 24.39 -9.83 8.21
N ARG A 318 25.31 -10.70 8.63
CA ARG A 318 26.16 -10.48 9.80
C ARG A 318 27.20 -9.41 9.55
N ALA A 319 27.85 -9.45 8.39
CA ALA A 319 28.80 -8.41 8.00
C ALA A 319 28.12 -7.04 7.90
N ALA A 320 26.86 -6.99 7.50
CA ALA A 320 26.03 -5.77 7.48
C ALA A 320 25.50 -5.37 8.87
N GLY A 321 25.79 -6.14 9.92
CA GLY A 321 25.39 -5.84 11.29
C GLY A 321 23.90 -6.04 11.58
N LEU A 322 23.26 -6.96 10.86
CA LEU A 322 21.84 -7.32 10.98
C LEU A 322 21.60 -8.55 11.87
N ALA A 323 22.65 -9.24 12.30
CA ALA A 323 22.61 -10.41 13.18
C ALA A 323 22.90 -10.04 14.64
#